data_08c3a43c0ef415ffd857388b466ca440
#
_entry.id   08c3a43c0ef415ffd857388b466ca440
#
_cell.length_a   1.000
_cell.length_b   1.000
_cell.length_c   1.000
_cell.angle_alpha   90.00
_cell.angle_beta   90.00
_cell.angle_gamma   90.00
#
_symmetry.space_group_name_H-M   'P 1'
#
loop_
_entity.id
_entity.type
_entity.pdbx_description
1 polymer ?
#
loop_
_entity_poly.entity_id
_entity_poly.type
_entity_poly.pdbx_seq_one_letter_code
_entity_poly.pdbx_strand_id
1 'polypeptide(L)'
;VVLTGECADEVFGGYPWFHKEEFLKNNTFPWTPSLQPRKALLSKEILLKLHMDDYVKNAYDNAINEIDILPKENEIQTSRRRISYLNIRFFMQTLLNRMDRTSMSCGLEARVPFADRRLVDYVFNIPWEMKAKDGIVKNILRSSCQGLLPDEILFRRKSPYPKTYNPY
;
A
#
# COMPACT_ATOMS: atom_id res chain seq x y z
N VAL A 1 10.45 -22.98 -4.12
CA VAL A 1 9.61 -21.88 -4.61
C VAL A 1 8.32 -21.83 -3.82
N VAL A 2 7.87 -20.67 -3.42
CA VAL A 2 6.59 -20.44 -2.73
C VAL A 2 5.82 -19.31 -3.41
N LEU A 3 4.48 -19.43 -3.46
CA LEU A 3 3.59 -18.37 -3.89
C LEU A 3 3.04 -17.64 -2.67
N THR A 4 3.01 -16.32 -2.69
CA THR A 4 2.51 -15.50 -1.60
C THR A 4 1.43 -14.54 -2.06
N GLY A 5 0.50 -14.18 -1.15
CA GLY A 5 -0.55 -13.20 -1.38
C GLY A 5 -0.12 -11.75 -1.14
N GLU A 6 1.18 -11.45 -0.96
CA GLU A 6 1.64 -10.05 -0.83
C GLU A 6 1.28 -9.22 -2.07
N CYS A 7 1.25 -7.93 -1.91
CA CYS A 7 0.85 -6.92 -2.89
C CYS A 7 -0.66 -6.85 -3.20
N ALA A 8 -1.47 -7.79 -2.73
CA ALA A 8 -2.92 -7.69 -2.94
C ALA A 8 -3.55 -6.47 -2.24
N ASP A 9 -3.04 -6.07 -1.09
CA ASP A 9 -3.54 -4.89 -0.37
C ASP A 9 -3.12 -3.58 -1.06
N GLU A 10 -1.93 -3.53 -1.62
CA GLU A 10 -1.38 -2.40 -2.37
C GLU A 10 -2.14 -2.16 -3.66
N VAL A 11 -2.39 -3.21 -4.40
CA VAL A 11 -3.01 -3.16 -5.73
C VAL A 11 -4.53 -2.96 -5.65
N PHE A 12 -5.20 -3.65 -4.73
CA PHE A 12 -6.66 -3.63 -4.60
C PHE A 12 -7.19 -2.71 -3.49
N GLY A 13 -6.33 -1.91 -2.85
CA GLY A 13 -6.76 -0.93 -1.85
C GLY A 13 -7.19 -1.55 -0.52
N GLY A 14 -6.41 -2.50 -0.01
CA GLY A 14 -6.73 -3.23 1.22
C GLY A 14 -6.41 -2.51 2.52
N TYR A 15 -5.73 -1.37 2.50
CA TYR A 15 -5.29 -0.65 3.70
C TYR A 15 -6.27 0.43 4.16
N PRO A 16 -6.28 0.78 5.47
CA PRO A 16 -7.17 1.80 6.01
C PRO A 16 -7.06 3.16 5.33
N TRP A 17 -5.90 3.55 4.84
CA TRP A 17 -5.66 4.84 4.20
C TRP A 17 -6.35 5.02 2.84
N PHE A 18 -6.86 3.96 2.25
CA PHE A 18 -7.72 4.05 1.08
C PHE A 18 -9.17 4.39 1.42
N HIS A 19 -9.58 4.18 2.68
CA HIS A 19 -10.98 4.21 3.10
C HIS A 19 -11.31 5.36 4.04
N LYS A 20 -10.33 5.82 4.84
CA LYS A 20 -10.56 6.85 5.85
C LYS A 20 -10.27 8.23 5.29
N GLU A 21 -11.20 9.14 5.49
CA GLU A 21 -11.15 10.51 4.97
C GLU A 21 -9.92 11.29 5.43
N GLU A 22 -9.47 11.06 6.66
CA GLU A 22 -8.28 11.68 7.23
C GLU A 22 -7.01 11.45 6.39
N PHE A 23 -6.88 10.27 5.78
CA PHE A 23 -5.73 9.97 4.91
C PHE A 23 -5.91 10.51 3.49
N LEU A 24 -7.15 10.57 3.00
CA LEU A 24 -7.45 11.06 1.65
C LEU A 24 -7.16 12.57 1.50
N LYS A 25 -7.22 13.31 2.62
CA LYS A 25 -6.96 14.76 2.67
C LYS A 25 -5.50 15.11 2.96
N ASN A 26 -4.66 14.14 3.33
CA ASN A 26 -3.27 14.39 3.69
C ASN A 26 -2.37 14.52 2.45
N ASN A 27 -1.46 15.49 2.50
CA ASN A 27 -0.44 15.73 1.47
C ASN A 27 0.91 15.13 1.90
N THR A 28 0.90 13.86 2.26
CA THR A 28 2.10 13.10 2.63
C THR A 28 1.88 11.60 2.42
N PHE A 29 2.92 10.80 2.60
CA PHE A 29 2.81 9.35 2.53
C PHE A 29 1.88 8.81 3.62
N PRO A 30 0.78 8.10 3.27
CA PRO A 30 -0.25 7.72 4.25
C PRO A 30 0.24 6.79 5.36
N TRP A 31 1.27 5.99 5.09
CA TRP A 31 1.89 5.07 6.07
C TRP A 31 2.96 5.72 6.95
N THR A 32 3.26 7.00 6.72
CA THR A 32 4.22 7.78 7.49
C THR A 32 3.70 9.20 7.72
N PRO A 33 2.61 9.36 8.49
CA PRO A 33 2.01 10.68 8.71
C PRO A 33 2.89 11.60 9.57
N SER A 34 3.86 11.04 10.30
CA SER A 34 4.81 11.79 11.13
C SER A 34 6.20 11.17 11.11
N LEU A 35 7.21 12.01 11.03
CA LEU A 35 8.62 11.61 11.14
C LEU A 35 9.13 11.66 12.59
N GLN A 36 8.36 12.17 13.55
CA GLN A 36 8.80 12.35 14.93
C GLN A 36 9.35 11.08 15.60
N PRO A 37 8.71 9.89 15.47
CA PRO A 37 9.27 8.67 16.06
C PRO A 37 10.65 8.29 15.50
N ARG A 38 10.88 8.57 14.20
CA ARG A 38 12.20 8.30 13.57
C ARG A 38 13.23 9.32 13.96
N LYS A 39 12.86 10.60 14.04
CA LYS A 39 13.73 11.68 14.49
C LYS A 39 14.19 11.48 15.94
N ALA A 40 13.33 10.97 16.80
CA ALA A 40 13.66 10.69 18.20
C ALA A 40 14.79 9.65 18.39
N LEU A 41 15.08 8.84 17.37
CA LEU A 41 16.15 7.84 17.39
C LEU A 41 17.53 8.41 16.95
N LEU A 42 17.56 9.65 16.48
CA LEU A 42 18.77 10.25 15.88
C LEU A 42 19.33 11.35 16.77
N SER A 43 20.66 11.54 16.71
CA SER A 43 21.30 12.68 17.39
C SER A 43 20.92 14.00 16.74
N LYS A 44 20.99 15.09 17.51
CA LYS A 44 20.70 16.45 17.00
C LYS A 44 21.60 16.82 15.82
N GLU A 45 22.88 16.43 15.88
CA GLU A 45 23.84 16.70 14.80
C GLU A 45 23.44 16.01 13.49
N ILE A 46 23.01 14.74 13.55
CA ILE A 46 22.55 14.00 12.38
C ILE A 46 21.27 14.61 11.82
N LEU A 47 20.33 15.00 12.69
CA LEU A 47 19.08 15.62 12.26
C LEU A 47 19.29 16.92 11.48
N LEU A 48 20.25 17.74 11.90
CA LEU A 48 20.60 18.98 11.20
C LEU A 48 21.18 18.74 9.80
N LYS A 49 21.87 17.61 9.60
CA LYS A 49 22.49 17.27 8.31
C LYS A 49 21.55 16.55 7.35
N LEU A 50 20.57 15.80 7.87
CA LEU A 50 19.74 14.92 7.04
C LEU A 50 18.56 15.63 6.33
N HIS A 51 18.13 16.79 6.82
CA HIS A 51 16.97 17.52 6.24
C HIS A 51 15.76 16.60 5.94
N MET A 52 15.40 15.73 6.91
CA MET A 52 14.44 14.63 6.69
C MET A 52 13.07 15.08 6.20
N ASP A 53 12.59 16.23 6.68
CA ASP A 53 11.28 16.75 6.27
C ASP A 53 11.30 17.16 4.79
N ASP A 54 12.35 17.86 4.37
CA ASP A 54 12.52 18.30 2.98
C ASP A 54 12.68 17.09 2.05
N TYR A 55 13.46 16.10 2.49
CA TYR A 55 13.64 14.86 1.73
C TYR A 55 12.30 14.14 1.48
N VAL A 56 11.51 13.94 2.53
CA VAL A 56 10.22 13.24 2.42
C VAL A 56 9.22 14.08 1.61
N LYS A 57 9.17 15.39 1.86
CA LYS A 57 8.29 16.30 1.11
C LYS A 57 8.65 16.30 -0.38
N ASN A 58 9.91 16.46 -0.74
CA ASN A 58 10.35 16.45 -2.14
C ASN A 58 10.06 15.11 -2.82
N ALA A 59 10.28 13.99 -2.14
CA ALA A 59 9.96 12.67 -2.67
C ALA A 59 8.45 12.51 -2.94
N TYR A 60 7.60 13.02 -2.04
CA TYR A 60 6.16 13.02 -2.22
C TYR A 60 5.75 13.93 -3.38
N ASP A 61 6.18 15.19 -3.40
CA ASP A 61 5.82 16.18 -4.42
C ASP A 61 6.24 15.70 -5.82
N ASN A 62 7.45 15.17 -5.97
CA ASN A 62 7.92 14.61 -7.22
C ASN A 62 7.04 13.46 -7.69
N ALA A 63 6.70 12.53 -6.79
CA ALA A 63 5.85 11.40 -7.14
C ALA A 63 4.43 11.82 -7.55
N ILE A 64 3.85 12.81 -6.88
CA ILE A 64 2.51 13.32 -7.22
C ILE A 64 2.49 14.00 -8.57
N ASN A 65 3.58 14.67 -8.96
CA ASN A 65 3.72 15.32 -10.26
C ASN A 65 3.89 14.33 -11.44
N GLU A 66 4.25 13.07 -11.16
CA GLU A 66 4.33 12.01 -12.18
C GLU A 66 2.95 11.41 -12.55
N ILE A 67 1.89 11.77 -11.82
CA ILE A 67 0.58 11.13 -11.94
C ILE A 67 -0.32 11.90 -12.90
N ASP A 68 -0.78 11.25 -13.95
CA ASP A 68 -1.84 11.75 -14.79
C ASP A 68 -3.19 11.69 -14.07
N ILE A 69 -3.80 12.85 -13.89
CA ILE A 69 -5.16 12.97 -13.35
C ILE A 69 -6.14 12.80 -14.51
N LEU A 70 -7.08 11.87 -14.36
CA LEU A 70 -8.06 11.63 -15.42
C LEU A 70 -9.11 12.74 -15.45
N PRO A 71 -9.54 13.17 -16.66
CA PRO A 71 -10.67 14.07 -16.79
C PRO A 71 -11.90 13.52 -16.08
N LYS A 72 -12.62 14.36 -15.33
CA LYS A 72 -13.83 14.01 -14.56
C LYS A 72 -13.61 13.27 -13.23
N GLU A 73 -12.38 13.02 -12.79
CA GLU A 73 -12.14 12.56 -11.41
C GLU A 73 -12.49 13.69 -10.42
N ASN A 74 -13.28 13.34 -9.41
CA ASN A 74 -13.49 14.22 -8.25
C ASN A 74 -12.28 14.16 -7.29
N GLU A 75 -12.24 15.04 -6.29
CA GLU A 75 -11.13 15.11 -5.33
C GLU A 75 -10.83 13.78 -4.61
N ILE A 76 -11.87 13.03 -4.26
CA ILE A 76 -11.73 11.72 -3.58
C ILE A 76 -11.12 10.69 -4.52
N GLN A 77 -11.56 10.66 -5.77
CA GLN A 77 -11.02 9.75 -6.79
C GLN A 77 -9.56 10.08 -7.09
N THR A 78 -9.24 11.36 -7.27
CA THR A 78 -7.87 11.85 -7.43
C THR A 78 -6.99 11.49 -6.25
N SER A 79 -7.45 11.68 -5.01
CA SER A 79 -6.72 11.30 -3.81
C SER A 79 -6.44 9.80 -3.74
N ARG A 80 -7.42 8.96 -4.07
CA ARG A 80 -7.25 7.50 -4.13
C ARG A 80 -6.28 7.07 -5.22
N ARG A 81 -6.29 7.72 -6.39
CA ARG A 81 -5.31 7.50 -7.46
C ARG A 81 -3.90 7.84 -6.99
N ARG A 82 -3.71 8.98 -6.34
CA ARG A 82 -2.43 9.38 -5.74
C ARG A 82 -1.95 8.35 -4.70
N ILE A 83 -2.80 7.95 -3.78
CA ILE A 83 -2.48 6.93 -2.77
C ILE A 83 -2.12 5.60 -3.45
N SER A 84 -2.85 5.17 -4.47
CA SER A 84 -2.56 3.95 -5.23
C SER A 84 -1.18 4.01 -5.87
N TYR A 85 -0.85 5.12 -6.52
CA TYR A 85 0.46 5.32 -7.12
C TYR A 85 1.58 5.27 -6.08
N LEU A 86 1.44 6.02 -4.99
CA LEU A 86 2.42 6.01 -3.89
C LEU A 86 2.61 4.61 -3.30
N ASN A 87 1.53 3.85 -3.14
CA ASN A 87 1.62 2.46 -2.65
C ASN A 87 2.44 1.59 -3.60
N ILE A 88 2.19 1.64 -4.89
CA ILE A 88 2.91 0.85 -5.90
C ILE A 88 4.37 1.31 -5.98
N ARG A 89 4.60 2.61 -6.06
CA ARG A 89 5.91 3.21 -6.27
C ARG A 89 6.88 3.06 -5.10
N PHE A 90 6.39 3.08 -3.86
CA PHE A 90 7.24 3.11 -2.65
C PHE A 90 6.94 1.95 -1.69
N PHE A 91 5.68 1.79 -1.28
CA PHE A 91 5.34 0.85 -0.22
C PHE A 91 5.47 -0.60 -0.68
N MET A 92 4.91 -0.91 -1.83
CA MET A 92 5.01 -2.25 -2.44
C MET A 92 6.46 -2.67 -2.68
N GLN A 93 7.31 -1.76 -3.18
CA GLN A 93 8.73 -2.04 -3.37
C GLN A 93 9.45 -2.39 -2.07
N THR A 94 9.11 -1.71 -0.98
CA THR A 94 9.67 -2.00 0.36
C THR A 94 9.28 -3.41 0.81
N LEU A 95 8.02 -3.81 0.61
CA LEU A 95 7.54 -5.15 0.97
C LEU A 95 8.22 -6.23 0.13
N LEU A 96 8.30 -6.02 -1.19
CA LEU A 96 8.95 -6.96 -2.10
C LEU A 96 10.43 -7.14 -1.77
N ASN A 97 11.17 -6.06 -1.54
CA ASN A 97 12.57 -6.12 -1.14
C ASN A 97 12.77 -6.85 0.19
N ARG A 98 11.90 -6.58 1.18
CA ARG A 98 11.94 -7.30 2.46
C ARG A 98 11.74 -8.79 2.26
N MET A 99 10.67 -9.16 1.55
CA MET A 99 10.32 -10.56 1.32
C MET A 99 11.42 -11.29 0.56
N ASP A 100 11.89 -10.74 -0.56
CA ASP A 100 12.95 -11.33 -1.36
C ASP A 100 14.21 -11.59 -0.54
N ARG A 101 14.72 -10.58 0.15
CA ARG A 101 15.94 -10.71 0.97
C ARG A 101 15.80 -11.72 2.11
N THR A 102 14.65 -11.74 2.79
CA THR A 102 14.45 -12.67 3.91
C THR A 102 14.23 -14.09 3.44
N SER A 103 13.51 -14.32 2.37
CA SER A 103 13.28 -15.69 1.84
C SER A 103 14.53 -16.23 1.15
N MET A 104 15.22 -15.42 0.34
CA MET A 104 16.44 -15.84 -0.35
C MET A 104 17.61 -16.09 0.60
N SER A 105 17.66 -15.43 1.76
CA SER A 105 18.66 -15.76 2.78
C SER A 105 18.58 -17.23 3.28
N CYS A 106 17.39 -17.84 3.11
CA CYS A 106 17.14 -19.25 3.41
C CYS A 106 17.06 -20.13 2.14
N GLY A 107 17.48 -19.61 0.98
CA GLY A 107 17.40 -20.32 -0.30
C GLY A 107 15.98 -20.56 -0.81
N LEU A 108 14.98 -19.81 -0.31
CA LEU A 108 13.58 -19.92 -0.70
C LEU A 108 13.19 -18.79 -1.65
N GLU A 109 12.89 -19.12 -2.91
CA GLU A 109 12.35 -18.16 -3.87
C GLU A 109 10.86 -17.91 -3.60
N ALA A 110 10.50 -16.69 -3.22
CA ALA A 110 9.12 -16.26 -3.06
C ALA A 110 8.64 -15.50 -4.30
N ARG A 111 7.51 -15.93 -4.87
CA ARG A 111 6.87 -15.29 -6.01
C ARG A 111 5.56 -14.62 -5.60
N VAL A 112 5.29 -13.46 -6.19
CA VAL A 112 4.19 -12.56 -5.83
C VAL A 112 3.29 -12.32 -7.05
N PRO A 113 2.30 -13.18 -7.29
CA PRO A 113 1.42 -13.05 -8.47
C PRO A 113 0.68 -11.72 -8.55
N PHE A 114 0.33 -11.09 -7.40
CA PHE A 114 -0.33 -9.78 -7.36
C PHE A 114 0.56 -8.62 -7.78
N ALA A 115 1.87 -8.79 -7.85
CA ALA A 115 2.80 -7.81 -8.39
C ALA A 115 3.05 -7.97 -9.90
N ASP A 116 2.34 -8.86 -10.59
CA ASP A 116 2.44 -8.98 -12.05
C ASP A 116 2.05 -7.63 -12.69
N ARG A 117 2.94 -7.11 -13.55
CA ARG A 117 2.76 -5.81 -14.19
C ARG A 117 1.42 -5.69 -14.89
N ARG A 118 0.99 -6.72 -15.62
CA ARG A 118 -0.28 -6.73 -16.38
C ARG A 118 -1.47 -6.57 -15.43
N LEU A 119 -1.41 -7.22 -14.27
CA LEU A 119 -2.44 -7.12 -13.24
C LEU A 119 -2.44 -5.71 -12.62
N VAL A 120 -1.28 -5.19 -12.28
CA VAL A 120 -1.12 -3.85 -11.70
C VAL A 120 -1.65 -2.78 -12.65
N ASP A 121 -1.23 -2.80 -13.92
CA ASP A 121 -1.66 -1.86 -14.95
C ASP A 121 -3.19 -1.92 -15.16
N TYR A 122 -3.76 -3.11 -15.19
CA TYR A 122 -5.21 -3.30 -15.32
C TYR A 122 -5.98 -2.78 -14.11
N VAL A 123 -5.58 -3.17 -12.91
CA VAL A 123 -6.30 -2.83 -11.67
C VAL A 123 -6.14 -1.36 -11.31
N PHE A 124 -5.02 -0.72 -11.66
CA PHE A 124 -4.78 0.68 -11.34
C PHE A 124 -5.92 1.60 -11.83
N ASN A 125 -6.44 1.33 -13.02
CA ASN A 125 -7.50 2.14 -13.64
C ASN A 125 -8.93 1.65 -13.36
N ILE A 126 -9.12 0.56 -12.61
CA ILE A 126 -10.46 0.12 -12.23
C ILE A 126 -11.09 1.15 -11.29
N PRO A 127 -12.37 1.55 -11.51
CA PRO A 127 -13.10 2.44 -10.62
C PRO A 127 -13.10 1.94 -9.18
N TRP A 128 -12.98 2.89 -8.24
CA TRP A 128 -12.90 2.56 -6.81
C TRP A 128 -14.13 1.78 -6.32
N GLU A 129 -15.30 2.09 -6.83
CA GLU A 129 -16.58 1.47 -6.49
C GLU A 129 -16.59 -0.04 -6.80
N MET A 130 -15.72 -0.49 -7.70
CA MET A 130 -15.53 -1.91 -7.99
C MET A 130 -14.49 -2.53 -7.06
N LYS A 131 -13.43 -1.78 -6.70
CA LYS A 131 -12.38 -2.25 -5.77
C LYS A 131 -12.90 -2.41 -4.36
N ALA A 132 -13.76 -1.48 -3.92
CA ALA A 132 -14.38 -1.49 -2.60
C ALA A 132 -15.85 -1.09 -2.70
N LYS A 133 -16.73 -2.05 -2.55
CA LYS A 133 -18.18 -1.88 -2.62
C LYS A 133 -18.79 -2.19 -1.26
N ASP A 134 -19.74 -1.37 -0.82
CA ASP A 134 -20.52 -1.59 0.42
C ASP A 134 -19.64 -1.85 1.68
N GLY A 135 -18.48 -1.19 1.74
CA GLY A 135 -17.51 -1.38 2.82
C GLY A 135 -16.68 -2.66 2.71
N ILE A 136 -16.89 -3.48 1.70
CA ILE A 136 -16.13 -4.71 1.46
C ILE A 136 -14.80 -4.36 0.78
N VAL A 137 -13.73 -4.55 1.51
CA VAL A 137 -12.36 -4.32 1.04
C VAL A 137 -11.95 -5.38 0.01
N LYS A 138 -11.29 -4.95 -1.08
CA LYS A 138 -10.88 -5.84 -2.19
C LYS A 138 -12.06 -6.56 -2.83
N ASN A 139 -13.20 -5.88 -2.96
CA ASN A 139 -14.44 -6.49 -3.44
C ASN A 139 -14.27 -7.17 -4.81
N ILE A 140 -13.64 -6.52 -5.77
CA ILE A 140 -13.44 -7.11 -7.11
C ILE A 140 -12.63 -8.42 -7.06
N LEU A 141 -11.60 -8.49 -6.22
CA LEU A 141 -10.81 -9.71 -6.03
C LEU A 141 -11.66 -10.82 -5.40
N ARG A 142 -12.45 -10.48 -4.38
CA ARG A 142 -13.36 -11.44 -3.73
C ARG A 142 -14.41 -11.96 -4.72
N SER A 143 -15.01 -11.07 -5.48
CA SER A 143 -16.02 -11.44 -6.49
C SER A 143 -15.45 -12.34 -7.58
N SER A 144 -14.21 -12.10 -8.02
CA SER A 144 -13.54 -12.96 -9.01
C SER A 144 -13.21 -14.36 -8.51
N CYS A 145 -13.11 -14.54 -7.18
CA CYS A 145 -12.84 -15.83 -6.55
C CYS A 145 -14.11 -16.54 -6.05
N GLN A 146 -15.27 -15.97 -6.30
CA GLN A 146 -16.55 -16.58 -5.90
C GLN A 146 -16.77 -17.90 -6.63
N GLY A 147 -17.11 -18.93 -5.88
CA GLY A 147 -17.22 -20.31 -6.40
C GLY A 147 -15.86 -21.04 -6.55
N LEU A 148 -14.72 -20.34 -6.39
CA LEU A 148 -13.39 -20.96 -6.39
C LEU A 148 -12.86 -21.19 -4.98
N LEU A 149 -13.26 -20.38 -4.01
CA LEU A 149 -12.87 -20.47 -2.62
C LEU A 149 -14.08 -20.67 -1.72
N PRO A 150 -13.93 -21.37 -0.58
CA PRO A 150 -14.96 -21.45 0.45
C PRO A 150 -15.34 -20.04 0.95
N ASP A 151 -16.63 -19.83 1.25
CA ASP A 151 -17.15 -18.52 1.67
C ASP A 151 -16.48 -17.99 2.94
N GLU A 152 -16.15 -18.85 3.89
CA GLU A 152 -15.44 -18.52 5.12
C GLU A 152 -14.03 -17.94 4.87
N ILE A 153 -13.37 -18.33 3.79
CA ILE A 153 -12.10 -17.75 3.34
C ILE A 153 -12.37 -16.47 2.54
N LEU A 154 -13.32 -16.52 1.61
CA LEU A 154 -13.65 -15.43 0.71
C LEU A 154 -14.09 -14.18 1.45
N PHE A 155 -14.95 -14.33 2.47
CA PHE A 155 -15.51 -13.23 3.25
C PHE A 155 -14.80 -13.00 4.59
N ARG A 156 -13.70 -13.70 4.86
CA ARG A 156 -12.92 -13.50 6.08
C ARG A 156 -12.54 -12.03 6.25
N ARG A 157 -12.81 -11.49 7.45
CA ARG A 157 -12.38 -10.14 7.80
C ARG A 157 -10.84 -10.07 7.82
N LYS A 158 -10.29 -8.99 7.27
CA LYS A 158 -8.84 -8.74 7.34
C LYS A 158 -8.41 -8.66 8.80
N SER A 159 -7.40 -9.46 9.16
CA SER A 159 -6.69 -9.34 10.42
C SER A 159 -5.23 -8.96 10.16
N PRO A 160 -4.64 -8.06 10.96
CA PRO A 160 -3.21 -7.76 10.88
C PRO A 160 -2.41 -8.96 11.38
N TYR A 161 -1.11 -8.98 11.06
CA TYR A 161 -0.19 -9.90 11.72
C TYR A 161 -0.19 -9.66 13.24
N PRO A 162 0.02 -10.70 14.05
CA PRO A 162 0.19 -10.54 15.49
C PRO A 162 1.32 -9.57 15.80
N LYS A 163 1.14 -8.75 16.83
CA LYS A 163 2.22 -7.90 17.30
C LYS A 163 3.34 -8.76 17.88
N THR A 164 4.58 -8.43 17.55
CA THR A 164 5.78 -9.17 18.00
C THR A 164 6.20 -8.85 19.42
N TYR A 165 5.56 -7.88 20.06
CA TYR A 165 5.84 -7.50 21.45
C TYR A 165 4.67 -7.86 22.36
N ASN A 166 5.00 -8.30 23.56
CA ASN A 166 4.04 -8.45 24.64
C ASN A 166 3.82 -7.06 25.26
N PRO A 167 2.58 -6.55 25.33
CA PRO A 167 2.29 -5.25 25.94
C PRO A 167 2.34 -5.27 27.49
N TYR A 168 2.63 -6.43 28.10
CA TYR A 168 2.74 -6.61 29.56
C TYR A 168 4.19 -6.80 29.97
#